data_c6f45a7f95554b532557fd5e2d016383
#
_entry.id   c6f45a7f95554b532557fd5e2d016383
#
_cell.length_a   1.000
_cell.length_b   1.000
_cell.length_c   1.000
_cell.angle_alpha   90.00
_cell.angle_beta   90.00
_cell.angle_gamma   90.00
#
_symmetry.space_group_name_H-M   'P 1'
#
loop_
_entity.id
_entity.type
_entity.pdbx_description
1 polymer ?
#
loop_
_entity_poly.entity_id
_entity_poly.type
_entity_poly.pdbx_seq_one_letter_code
_entity_poly.pdbx_strand_id
1 'polypeptide(L)'
;MNQFIATFYSHFGAIRYKKTCEDMGIIAKVMPVPRSLSSSCGTCVKYESEMHIIDQNHMDELEQIVKITDNGYEKVYSEED
;
A
#
# COMPACT_ATOMS: atom_id res chain seq x y z
N MET A 1 -7.73 -13.11 6.65
CA MET A 1 -7.00 -12.31 5.67
C MET A 1 -6.03 -11.37 6.35
N ASN A 2 -4.98 -10.98 5.63
CA ASN A 2 -4.00 -10.04 6.15
C ASN A 2 -4.35 -8.62 5.75
N GLN A 3 -3.96 -7.67 6.58
CA GLN A 3 -4.13 -6.26 6.27
C GLN A 3 -2.78 -5.68 5.87
N PHE A 4 -2.80 -4.89 4.80
CA PHE A 4 -1.59 -4.26 4.26
C PHE A 4 -1.78 -2.77 4.11
N ILE A 5 -0.66 -2.05 4.15
CA ILE A 5 -0.62 -0.62 3.83
C ILE A 5 0.43 -0.42 2.76
N ALA A 6 0.03 0.17 1.64
CA ALA A 6 0.94 0.51 0.55
C ALA A 6 1.15 2.02 0.56
N THR A 7 2.40 2.46 0.51
CA THR A 7 2.73 3.89 0.43
C THR A 7 3.26 4.21 -0.96
N PHE A 8 3.14 5.46 -1.36
CA PHE A 8 3.40 5.88 -2.73
C PHE A 8 4.20 7.17 -2.77
N TYR A 9 4.81 7.44 -3.94
CA TYR A 9 5.54 8.68 -4.15
C TYR A 9 4.61 9.84 -4.51
N SER A 10 3.36 9.54 -4.93
CA SER A 10 2.38 10.58 -5.26
C SER A 10 0.97 10.15 -4.88
N HIS A 11 0.08 11.14 -4.70
CA HIS A 11 -1.33 10.86 -4.45
C HIS A 11 -1.97 10.12 -5.62
N PHE A 12 -1.53 10.44 -6.82
CA PHE A 12 -2.04 9.81 -8.03
C PHE A 12 -1.79 8.30 -8.01
N GLY A 13 -0.59 7.91 -7.58
CA GLY A 13 -0.25 6.49 -7.45
C GLY A 13 -1.16 5.78 -6.47
N ALA A 14 -1.46 6.43 -5.34
CA ALA A 14 -2.36 5.83 -4.34
C ALA A 14 -3.76 5.61 -4.91
N ILE A 15 -4.30 6.58 -5.62
CA ILE A 15 -5.65 6.49 -6.20
C ILE A 15 -5.71 5.38 -7.22
N ARG A 16 -4.70 5.27 -8.07
CA ARG A 16 -4.64 4.22 -9.10
C ARG A 16 -4.54 2.85 -8.48
N TYR A 17 -3.73 2.71 -7.44
CA TYR A 17 -3.57 1.44 -6.73
C TYR A 17 -4.88 1.00 -6.09
N LYS A 18 -5.59 1.93 -5.46
CA LYS A 18 -6.90 1.65 -4.86
C LYS A 18 -7.85 1.10 -5.92
N LYS A 19 -7.88 1.71 -7.09
CA LYS A 19 -8.74 1.26 -8.18
C LYS A 19 -8.37 -0.15 -8.62
N THR A 20 -7.07 -0.44 -8.73
CA THR A 20 -6.61 -1.77 -9.08
C THR A 20 -7.11 -2.80 -8.07
N CYS A 21 -7.01 -2.50 -6.77
CA CYS A 21 -7.51 -3.39 -5.73
C CYS A 21 -9.01 -3.62 -5.88
N GLU A 22 -9.76 -2.56 -6.10
CA GLU A 22 -11.22 -2.67 -6.26
C GLU A 22 -11.59 -3.51 -7.48
N ASP A 23 -10.87 -3.36 -8.57
CA ASP A 23 -11.09 -4.14 -9.78
C ASP A 23 -10.83 -5.64 -9.53
N MET A 24 -10.02 -5.96 -8.54
CA MET A 24 -9.73 -7.34 -8.14
C MET A 24 -10.68 -7.84 -7.05
N GLY A 25 -11.66 -7.05 -6.67
CA GLY A 25 -12.60 -7.42 -5.61
C GLY A 25 -12.03 -7.26 -4.21
N ILE A 26 -10.97 -6.48 -4.05
CA ILE A 26 -10.30 -6.27 -2.77
C ILE A 26 -10.78 -4.96 -2.16
N ILE A 27 -11.14 -5.00 -0.87
CA ILE A 27 -11.54 -3.80 -0.13
C ILE A 27 -10.30 -2.96 0.13
N ALA A 28 -10.31 -1.72 -0.36
CA ALA A 28 -9.18 -0.81 -0.23
C ALA A 28 -9.66 0.58 0.15
N LYS A 29 -8.84 1.29 0.94
CA LYS A 29 -9.17 2.62 1.44
C LYS A 29 -7.95 3.52 1.35
N VAL A 30 -8.12 4.71 0.77
CA VAL A 30 -7.10 5.75 0.77
C VAL A 30 -7.18 6.50 2.10
N MET A 31 -6.03 6.70 2.74
CA MET A 31 -5.98 7.34 4.05
C MET A 31 -4.62 8.02 4.27
N PRO A 32 -4.52 8.91 5.27
CA PRO A 32 -3.22 9.48 5.63
C PRO A 32 -2.29 8.38 6.14
N VAL A 33 -1.00 8.54 5.89
CA VAL A 33 0.00 7.58 6.35
C VAL A 33 0.11 7.65 7.88
N PRO A 34 0.07 6.50 8.59
CA PRO A 34 0.29 6.46 10.04
C PRO A 34 1.65 7.04 10.42
N ARG A 35 1.74 7.59 11.63
CA ARG A 35 2.97 8.22 12.12
C ARG A 35 4.18 7.29 12.14
N SER A 36 3.93 6.01 12.39
CA SER A 36 5.01 5.02 12.48
C SER A 36 5.55 4.61 11.13
N LEU A 37 4.92 5.05 10.04
CA LEU A 37 5.40 4.81 8.69
C LEU A 37 5.82 6.12 8.07
N SER A 38 6.84 6.08 7.23
CA SER A 38 7.23 7.26 6.46
C SER A 38 6.82 7.07 5.00
N SER A 39 6.45 8.18 4.36
CA SER A 39 6.03 8.17 2.97
C SER A 39 6.32 9.51 2.34
N SER A 40 6.65 9.50 1.06
CA SER A 40 6.97 10.70 0.32
C SER A 40 5.78 11.62 0.12
N CYS A 41 4.56 11.07 -0.06
CA CYS A 41 3.38 11.89 -0.34
C CYS A 41 2.41 12.01 0.83
N GLY A 42 2.61 11.27 1.91
CA GLY A 42 1.72 11.32 3.07
C GLY A 42 0.39 10.62 2.89
N THR A 43 0.18 9.94 1.77
CA THR A 43 -1.06 9.22 1.46
C THR A 43 -0.75 7.75 1.23
N CYS A 44 -1.59 6.87 1.75
CA CYS A 44 -1.41 5.43 1.58
C CYS A 44 -2.75 4.76 1.26
N VAL A 45 -2.66 3.48 0.89
CA VAL A 45 -3.83 2.64 0.67
C VAL A 45 -3.77 1.48 1.65
N LYS A 46 -4.81 1.33 2.46
CA LYS A 46 -4.96 0.17 3.35
C LYS A 46 -5.89 -0.82 2.67
N TYR A 47 -5.49 -2.07 2.59
CA TYR A 47 -6.32 -3.09 1.95
C TYR A 47 -6.20 -4.43 2.66
N GLU A 48 -7.17 -5.31 2.43
CA GLU A 48 -7.19 -6.65 2.99
C GLU A 48 -7.08 -7.68 1.87
N SER A 49 -6.11 -8.59 2.01
CA SER A 49 -5.88 -9.63 1.02
C SER A 49 -5.07 -10.75 1.67
N GLU A 50 -5.02 -11.91 1.04
CA GLU A 50 -4.16 -12.99 1.52
C GLU A 50 -2.70 -12.71 1.26
N MET A 51 -2.42 -11.97 0.19
CA MET A 51 -1.05 -11.62 -0.20
C MET A 51 -1.00 -10.14 -0.58
N HIS A 52 0.18 -9.54 -0.47
CA HIS A 52 0.34 -8.17 -0.93
C HIS A 52 0.18 -8.12 -2.45
N ILE A 53 -0.32 -6.99 -2.93
CA ILE A 53 -0.65 -6.79 -4.33
C ILE A 53 0.43 -5.91 -4.98
N ILE A 54 1.01 -6.40 -6.06
CA ILE A 54 1.97 -5.62 -6.84
C ILE A 54 1.35 -5.37 -8.21
N ASP A 55 1.11 -4.09 -8.52
CA ASP A 55 0.57 -3.68 -9.81
C ASP A 55 1.73 -3.38 -10.74
N GLN A 56 1.99 -4.30 -11.67
CA GLN A 56 3.10 -4.20 -12.62
C GLN A 56 3.05 -2.94 -13.47
N ASN A 57 1.87 -2.39 -13.67
CA ASN A 57 1.70 -1.21 -14.51
C ASN A 57 2.06 0.10 -13.81
N HIS A 58 2.18 0.07 -12.48
CA HIS A 58 2.37 1.29 -11.67
C HIS A 58 3.44 1.13 -10.60
N MET A 59 4.39 0.23 -10.84
CA MET A 59 5.45 -0.08 -9.88
C MET A 59 6.34 1.13 -9.56
N ASP A 60 6.48 2.04 -10.52
CA ASP A 60 7.33 3.22 -10.35
C ASP A 60 6.76 4.21 -9.34
N GLU A 61 5.48 4.13 -9.03
CA GLU A 61 4.86 5.00 -8.04
C GLU A 61 4.71 4.36 -6.68
N LEU A 62 4.90 3.05 -6.59
CA LEU A 62 4.78 2.29 -5.34
C LEU A 62 6.09 2.37 -4.56
N GLU A 63 6.02 2.92 -3.35
CA GLU A 63 7.20 3.09 -2.50
C GLU A 63 7.48 1.87 -1.64
N GLN A 64 6.49 1.41 -0.90
CA GLN A 64 6.62 0.22 -0.06
C GLN A 64 5.25 -0.37 0.27
N ILE A 65 5.25 -1.63 0.68
CA ILE A 65 4.06 -2.28 1.22
C ILE A 65 4.46 -2.90 2.55
N VAL A 66 3.66 -2.66 3.60
CA VAL A 66 3.85 -3.27 4.90
C VAL A 66 2.62 -4.08 5.27
N LYS A 67 2.85 -5.15 6.01
CA LYS A 67 1.78 -5.97 6.57
C LYS A 67 1.56 -5.53 8.01
N ILE A 68 0.30 -5.37 8.40
CA ILE A 68 -0.04 -5.02 9.78
C ILE A 68 0.02 -6.29 10.62
N THR A 69 0.83 -6.26 11.68
CA THR A 69 0.99 -7.39 12.60
C THR A 69 0.69 -6.94 14.03
N ASP A 70 0.64 -7.91 14.96
CA ASP A 70 0.42 -7.61 16.37
C ASP A 70 1.55 -6.75 16.95
N ASN A 71 2.73 -6.80 16.36
CA ASN A 71 3.90 -6.06 16.84
C ASN A 71 4.14 -4.76 16.05
N GLY A 72 3.27 -4.42 15.11
CA GLY A 72 3.41 -3.22 14.29
C GLY A 72 3.35 -3.51 12.81
N TYR A 73 4.36 -3.09 12.07
CA TYR A 73 4.38 -3.22 10.61
C TYR A 73 5.57 -4.03 10.16
N GLU A 74 5.33 -4.97 9.25
CA GLU A 74 6.37 -5.79 8.65
C GLU A 74 6.48 -5.44 7.17
N LYS A 75 7.65 -4.98 6.73
CA LYS A 75 7.86 -4.62 5.33
C LYS A 75 7.86 -5.88 4.47
N VAL A 76 6.95 -5.94 3.49
CA VAL A 76 6.85 -7.06 2.57
C VAL A 76 7.31 -6.69 1.16
N TYR A 77 7.39 -5.40 0.85
CA TYR A 77 7.91 -4.90 -0.42
C TYR A 77 8.53 -3.53 -0.22
N SER A 78 9.65 -3.29 -0.87
CA SER A 78 10.29 -1.97 -0.88
C SER A 78 11.05 -1.81 -2.19
N GLU A 79 10.92 -0.64 -2.81
CA GLU A 79 11.65 -0.36 -4.04
C GLU A 79 13.16 -0.29 -3.83
N GLU A 80 13.59 0.08 -2.62
CA GLU A 80 15.01 0.24 -2.31
C GLU A 80 15.73 -1.08 -2.00
N ASP A 81 15.00 -2.16 -1.84
CA ASP A 81 15.58 -3.46 -1.51
C ASP A 81 16.05 -4.23 -2.74
#